data_277e940054ce25419dde54e4e835fa1d
#
_entry.id   277e940054ce25419dde54e4e835fa1d
#
_cell.length_a   1.000
_cell.length_b   1.000
_cell.length_c   1.000
_cell.angle_alpha   90.00
_cell.angle_beta   90.00
_cell.angle_gamma   90.00
#
_symmetry.space_group_name_H-M   'P 1'
#
loop_
_entity.id
_entity.type
_entity.pdbx_description
1 polymer ?
#
loop_
_entity_poly.entity_id
_entity_poly.type
_entity_poly.pdbx_seq_one_letter_code
_entity_poly.pdbx_strand_id
1 'polypeptide(L)'
;MIELEKYETIIFDCDGVILNSNFQKIEAYRNTAISFGASEQQAQALVDHHVKLTGISRNIKFKYFLSEIMHQKVSEEAMSKLLKALNTQVLKLLNECEIAKGLSKLRERTKSSKWMVASGGDEKELNHLFKEKKLNHFFDEGIFGSPASKHEIIELKQKKINFSPALFLGDSLYDIQTAQKYNLDFIFVSGWTDLSGWEQICADDEIRTIERINDLI
;
A
#
# COMPACT_ATOMS: atom_id res chain seq x y z
N MET A 1 -6.80 13.21 22.06
CA MET A 1 -5.52 12.49 21.83
C MET A 1 -5.85 11.02 21.57
N ILE A 2 -5.17 10.34 20.68
CA ILE A 2 -5.39 8.90 20.42
C ILE A 2 -4.60 8.12 21.45
N GLU A 3 -5.27 7.21 22.14
CA GLU A 3 -4.61 6.26 23.04
C GLU A 3 -3.98 5.12 22.20
N LEU A 4 -2.78 5.37 21.71
CA LEU A 4 -2.07 4.41 20.85
C LEU A 4 -1.55 3.21 21.63
N GLU A 5 -1.29 3.41 22.90
CA GLU A 5 -0.70 2.43 23.81
C GLU A 5 -1.63 1.23 24.10
N LYS A 6 -2.93 1.36 23.76
CA LYS A 6 -3.92 0.29 23.90
C LYS A 6 -3.77 -0.82 22.83
N TYR A 7 -3.11 -0.53 21.69
CA TYR A 7 -3.02 -1.47 20.58
C TYR A 7 -1.89 -2.47 20.77
N GLU A 8 -2.22 -3.74 20.64
CA GLU A 8 -1.25 -4.83 20.56
C GLU A 8 -0.51 -4.83 19.22
N THR A 9 -1.25 -4.51 18.14
CA THR A 9 -0.69 -4.48 16.79
C THR A 9 -1.01 -3.16 16.09
N ILE A 10 0.00 -2.57 15.43
CA ILE A 10 -0.18 -1.45 14.50
C ILE A 10 0.24 -1.90 13.10
N ILE A 11 -0.70 -1.83 12.18
CA ILE A 11 -0.53 -2.21 10.78
C ILE A 11 -0.39 -0.93 9.96
N PHE A 12 0.56 -0.90 9.07
CA PHE A 12 0.79 0.22 8.16
C PHE A 12 0.61 -0.23 6.71
N ASP A 13 -0.12 0.53 5.91
CA ASP A 13 0.13 0.48 4.48
C ASP A 13 1.50 1.12 4.17
N CYS A 14 2.03 0.84 3.00
CA CYS A 14 3.33 1.36 2.57
C CYS A 14 3.18 2.67 1.79
N ASP A 15 2.45 2.59 0.67
CA ASP A 15 2.31 3.69 -0.29
C ASP A 15 1.31 4.71 0.22
N GLY A 16 1.64 5.98 0.18
CA GLY A 16 0.78 7.03 0.72
C GLY A 16 0.78 7.15 2.25
N VAL A 17 1.36 6.18 2.98
CA VAL A 17 1.43 6.16 4.45
C VAL A 17 2.88 6.28 4.95
N ILE A 18 3.72 5.29 4.65
CA ILE A 18 5.15 5.29 5.03
C ILE A 18 5.99 6.00 3.98
N LEU A 19 5.67 5.82 2.70
CA LEU A 19 6.37 6.36 1.55
C LEU A 19 5.43 7.23 0.71
N ASN A 20 5.92 8.42 0.33
CA ASN A 20 5.26 9.28 -0.65
C ASN A 20 5.51 8.73 -2.06
N SER A 21 4.81 7.70 -2.44
CA SER A 21 5.11 6.89 -3.62
C SER A 21 3.96 6.76 -4.61
N ASN A 22 2.77 7.28 -4.32
CA ASN A 22 1.60 7.10 -5.17
C ASN A 22 1.80 7.70 -6.57
N PHE A 23 2.27 8.95 -6.67
CA PHE A 23 2.53 9.58 -7.96
C PHE A 23 3.62 8.88 -8.77
N GLN A 24 4.68 8.43 -8.11
CA GLN A 24 5.76 7.68 -8.74
C GLN A 24 5.25 6.34 -9.29
N LYS A 25 4.34 5.68 -8.59
CA LYS A 25 3.71 4.45 -9.07
C LYS A 25 2.79 4.69 -10.26
N ILE A 26 2.01 5.75 -10.26
CA ILE A 26 1.19 6.16 -11.41
C ILE A 26 2.07 6.30 -12.66
N GLU A 27 3.18 7.02 -12.55
CA GLU A 27 4.15 7.19 -13.64
C GLU A 27 4.77 5.85 -14.07
N ALA A 28 5.13 5.00 -13.11
CA ALA A 28 5.69 3.67 -13.38
C ALA A 28 4.70 2.78 -14.16
N TYR A 29 3.42 2.79 -13.82
CA TYR A 29 2.39 2.05 -14.56
C TYR A 29 2.22 2.58 -15.99
N ARG A 30 2.17 3.91 -16.16
CA ARG A 30 2.11 4.52 -17.49
C ARG A 30 3.30 4.11 -18.36
N ASN A 31 4.52 4.28 -17.86
CA ASN A 31 5.74 3.94 -18.58
C ASN A 31 5.84 2.45 -18.89
N THR A 32 5.36 1.60 -17.98
CA THR A 32 5.28 0.14 -18.20
C THR A 32 4.34 -0.19 -19.35
N ALA A 33 3.15 0.41 -19.39
CA ALA A 33 2.19 0.19 -20.47
C ALA A 33 2.77 0.62 -21.84
N ILE A 34 3.35 1.81 -21.92
CA ILE A 34 3.98 2.32 -23.15
C ILE A 34 5.12 1.38 -23.61
N SER A 35 5.99 0.96 -22.69
CA SER A 35 7.09 0.05 -23.01
C SER A 35 6.63 -1.33 -23.45
N PHE A 36 5.42 -1.74 -23.05
CA PHE A 36 4.79 -2.99 -23.48
C PHE A 36 4.17 -2.89 -24.89
N GLY A 37 4.03 -1.67 -25.44
CA GLY A 37 3.45 -1.39 -26.75
C GLY A 37 2.02 -0.83 -26.73
N ALA A 38 1.55 -0.35 -25.58
CA ALA A 38 0.27 0.34 -25.48
C ALA A 38 0.31 1.73 -26.13
N SER A 39 -0.82 2.15 -26.69
CA SER A 39 -1.02 3.55 -27.06
C SER A 39 -1.15 4.44 -25.82
N GLU A 40 -1.02 5.76 -25.97
CA GLU A 40 -1.21 6.71 -24.88
C GLU A 40 -2.59 6.57 -24.21
N GLN A 41 -3.65 6.31 -25.00
CA GLN A 41 -5.00 6.10 -24.49
C GLN A 41 -5.10 4.82 -23.65
N GLN A 42 -4.46 3.73 -24.08
CA GLN A 42 -4.42 2.47 -23.34
C GLN A 42 -3.58 2.58 -22.06
N ALA A 43 -2.48 3.32 -22.12
CA ALA A 43 -1.66 3.60 -20.95
C ALA A 43 -2.43 4.43 -19.91
N GLN A 44 -3.19 5.45 -20.36
CA GLN A 44 -4.05 6.22 -19.47
C GLN A 44 -5.15 5.35 -18.85
N ALA A 45 -5.79 4.47 -19.63
CA ALA A 45 -6.79 3.54 -19.10
C ALA A 45 -6.21 2.61 -18.01
N LEU A 46 -4.94 2.16 -18.15
CA LEU A 46 -4.27 1.40 -17.08
C LEU A 46 -4.01 2.28 -15.85
N VAL A 47 -3.60 3.52 -16.02
CA VAL A 47 -3.41 4.48 -14.92
C VAL A 47 -4.72 4.69 -14.17
N ASP A 48 -5.82 4.96 -14.87
CA ASP A 48 -7.14 5.17 -14.26
C ASP A 48 -7.58 3.92 -13.47
N HIS A 49 -7.35 2.74 -14.04
CA HIS A 49 -7.61 1.48 -13.36
C HIS A 49 -6.71 1.27 -12.14
N HIS A 50 -5.44 1.69 -12.22
CA HIS A 50 -4.52 1.61 -11.10
C HIS A 50 -4.94 2.49 -9.93
N VAL A 51 -5.28 3.75 -10.19
CA VAL A 51 -5.75 4.71 -9.18
C VAL A 51 -7.04 4.22 -8.52
N LYS A 52 -8.02 3.78 -9.32
CA LYS A 52 -9.28 3.22 -8.80
C LYS A 52 -9.07 2.01 -7.88
N LEU A 53 -7.99 1.25 -8.07
CA LEU A 53 -7.66 0.04 -7.31
C LEU A 53 -6.39 0.21 -6.48
N THR A 54 -6.11 1.41 -5.96
CA THR A 54 -4.97 1.64 -5.06
C THR A 54 -5.02 0.66 -3.89
N GLY A 55 -3.87 0.14 -3.50
CA GLY A 55 -3.76 -0.90 -2.47
C GLY A 55 -3.91 -2.35 -2.97
N ILE A 56 -4.47 -2.58 -4.17
CA ILE A 56 -4.63 -3.93 -4.76
C ILE A 56 -3.38 -4.36 -5.53
N SER A 57 -3.10 -5.67 -5.50
CA SER A 57 -1.95 -6.30 -6.17
C SER A 57 -1.83 -5.95 -7.65
N ARG A 58 -0.60 -5.67 -8.09
CA ARG A 58 -0.22 -5.43 -9.50
C ARG A 58 -0.60 -6.57 -10.45
N ASN A 59 -0.65 -7.81 -9.96
CA ASN A 59 -1.05 -8.96 -10.77
C ASN A 59 -2.50 -8.85 -11.27
N ILE A 60 -3.42 -8.37 -10.43
CA ILE A 60 -4.82 -8.18 -10.79
C ILE A 60 -4.92 -7.07 -11.84
N LYS A 61 -4.22 -5.96 -11.65
CA LYS A 61 -4.20 -4.81 -12.56
C LYS A 61 -3.66 -5.18 -13.94
N PHE A 62 -2.58 -5.95 -14.02
CA PHE A 62 -2.02 -6.38 -15.31
C PHE A 62 -2.83 -7.46 -16.02
N LYS A 63 -3.53 -8.33 -15.28
CA LYS A 63 -4.51 -9.23 -15.91
C LYS A 63 -5.59 -8.44 -16.61
N TYR A 64 -6.17 -7.45 -15.93
CA TYR A 64 -7.17 -6.55 -16.51
C TYR A 64 -6.60 -5.77 -17.70
N PHE A 65 -5.39 -5.22 -17.58
CA PHE A 65 -4.73 -4.50 -18.67
C PHE A 65 -4.60 -5.36 -19.93
N LEU A 66 -4.15 -6.59 -19.80
CA LEU A 66 -4.02 -7.51 -20.94
C LEU A 66 -5.38 -7.87 -21.54
N SER A 67 -6.36 -8.30 -20.72
CA SER A 67 -7.65 -8.77 -21.23
C SER A 67 -8.56 -7.65 -21.72
N GLU A 68 -8.75 -6.60 -20.91
CA GLU A 68 -9.79 -5.61 -21.14
C GLU A 68 -9.28 -4.36 -21.89
N ILE A 69 -8.00 -3.97 -21.69
CA ILE A 69 -7.45 -2.77 -22.34
C ILE A 69 -6.72 -3.11 -23.64
N MET A 70 -5.86 -4.13 -23.59
CA MET A 70 -5.06 -4.54 -24.74
C MET A 70 -5.77 -5.58 -25.64
N HIS A 71 -6.85 -6.18 -25.16
CA HIS A 71 -7.56 -7.29 -25.83
C HIS A 71 -6.63 -8.44 -26.23
N GLN A 72 -5.69 -8.75 -25.35
CA GLN A 72 -4.70 -9.81 -25.53
C GLN A 72 -4.94 -10.96 -24.55
N LYS A 73 -4.49 -12.17 -24.93
CA LYS A 73 -4.52 -13.32 -24.02
C LYS A 73 -3.60 -13.09 -22.83
N VAL A 74 -4.12 -13.32 -21.64
CA VAL A 74 -3.31 -13.33 -20.41
C VAL A 74 -2.41 -14.56 -20.44
N SER A 75 -1.12 -14.37 -20.66
CA SER A 75 -0.10 -15.42 -20.64
C SER A 75 0.93 -15.18 -19.55
N GLU A 76 1.59 -16.24 -19.10
CA GLU A 76 2.67 -16.13 -18.12
C GLU A 76 3.82 -15.26 -18.63
N GLU A 77 4.13 -15.36 -19.93
CA GLU A 77 5.19 -14.56 -20.57
C GLU A 77 4.85 -13.06 -20.54
N ALA A 78 3.63 -12.67 -20.97
CA ALA A 78 3.17 -11.29 -20.97
C ALA A 78 3.14 -10.71 -19.52
N MET A 79 2.62 -11.48 -18.58
CA MET A 79 2.60 -11.12 -17.17
C MET A 79 4.00 -10.91 -16.60
N SER A 80 4.92 -11.85 -16.87
CA SER A 80 6.32 -11.77 -16.44
C SER A 80 7.02 -10.52 -17.00
N LYS A 81 6.80 -10.22 -18.29
CA LYS A 81 7.35 -9.04 -18.96
C LYS A 81 6.85 -7.74 -18.32
N LEU A 82 5.54 -7.62 -18.07
CA LEU A 82 4.94 -6.44 -17.42
C LEU A 82 5.43 -6.27 -15.98
N LEU A 83 5.44 -7.34 -15.19
CA LEU A 83 5.91 -7.30 -13.81
C LEU A 83 7.38 -6.91 -13.73
N LYS A 84 8.24 -7.46 -14.60
CA LYS A 84 9.67 -7.12 -14.65
C LYS A 84 9.88 -5.67 -15.06
N ALA A 85 9.14 -5.17 -16.06
CA ALA A 85 9.21 -3.78 -16.49
C ALA A 85 8.77 -2.84 -15.37
N LEU A 86 7.64 -3.11 -14.70
CA LEU A 86 7.17 -2.31 -13.57
C LEU A 86 8.18 -2.30 -12.43
N ASN A 87 8.73 -3.45 -12.05
CA ASN A 87 9.72 -3.55 -10.97
C ASN A 87 10.95 -2.66 -11.26
N THR A 88 11.43 -2.65 -12.51
CA THR A 88 12.55 -1.79 -12.90
C THR A 88 12.22 -0.31 -12.75
N GLN A 89 11.02 0.12 -13.14
CA GLN A 89 10.57 1.50 -13.01
C GLN A 89 10.39 1.89 -11.53
N VAL A 90 9.70 1.04 -10.77
CA VAL A 90 9.36 1.29 -9.36
C VAL A 90 10.63 1.40 -8.51
N LEU A 91 11.59 0.47 -8.64
CA LEU A 91 12.84 0.51 -7.85
C LEU A 91 13.59 1.83 -8.05
N LYS A 92 13.66 2.33 -9.30
CA LYS A 92 14.31 3.61 -9.58
C LYS A 92 13.59 4.77 -8.88
N LEU A 93 12.26 4.83 -8.98
CA LEU A 93 11.46 5.93 -8.46
C LEU A 93 11.31 5.91 -6.93
N LEU A 94 11.19 4.72 -6.32
CA LEU A 94 11.01 4.59 -4.88
C LEU A 94 12.28 4.92 -4.06
N ASN A 95 13.46 4.82 -4.66
CA ASN A 95 14.69 5.21 -3.97
C ASN A 95 14.71 6.70 -3.61
N GLU A 96 14.04 7.54 -4.38
CA GLU A 96 13.98 9.00 -4.21
C GLU A 96 12.75 9.48 -3.43
N CYS A 97 11.75 8.61 -3.15
CA CYS A 97 10.53 9.03 -2.49
C CYS A 97 10.75 9.43 -1.03
N GLU A 98 9.98 10.41 -0.58
CA GLU A 98 9.98 10.90 0.80
C GLU A 98 9.49 9.79 1.75
N ILE A 99 10.13 9.71 2.93
CA ILE A 99 9.74 8.84 4.02
C ILE A 99 8.92 9.64 5.03
N ALA A 100 7.87 9.05 5.57
CA ALA A 100 7.06 9.67 6.61
C ALA A 100 7.90 10.05 7.83
N LYS A 101 7.78 11.31 8.23
CA LYS A 101 8.44 11.82 9.44
C LYS A 101 7.74 11.28 10.70
N GLY A 102 8.49 11.14 11.78
CA GLY A 102 7.93 10.78 13.08
C GLY A 102 7.90 9.29 13.40
N LEU A 103 8.28 8.38 12.47
CA LEU A 103 8.27 6.93 12.72
C LEU A 103 9.03 6.54 14.00
N SER A 104 10.23 7.09 14.23
CA SER A 104 11.01 6.80 15.44
C SER A 104 10.29 7.22 16.72
N LYS A 105 9.70 8.43 16.74
CA LYS A 105 8.95 8.92 17.90
C LYS A 105 7.66 8.12 18.12
N LEU A 106 6.96 7.79 17.04
CA LEU A 106 5.77 6.94 17.12
C LEU A 106 6.15 5.55 17.67
N ARG A 107 7.27 4.97 17.22
CA ARG A 107 7.77 3.69 17.72
C ARG A 107 8.09 3.73 19.22
N GLU A 108 8.73 4.79 19.69
CA GLU A 108 8.97 5.00 21.13
C GLU A 108 7.68 5.03 21.94
N ARG A 109 6.67 5.77 21.45
CA ARG A 109 5.36 5.90 22.10
C ARG A 109 4.60 4.58 22.13
N THR A 110 4.77 3.75 21.12
CA THR A 110 4.08 2.46 20.95
C THR A 110 5.01 1.26 21.09
N LYS A 111 6.03 1.36 21.97
CA LYS A 111 7.06 0.32 22.15
C LYS A 111 6.52 -1.04 22.57
N SER A 112 5.36 -1.10 23.19
CA SER A 112 4.66 -2.33 23.57
C SER A 112 3.91 -2.98 22.42
N SER A 113 3.52 -2.19 21.39
CA SER A 113 2.78 -2.69 20.23
C SER A 113 3.71 -3.38 19.24
N LYS A 114 3.20 -4.39 18.54
CA LYS A 114 3.88 -5.01 17.39
C LYS A 114 3.57 -4.23 16.12
N TRP A 115 4.58 -3.94 15.31
CA TRP A 115 4.42 -3.24 14.05
C TRP A 115 4.58 -4.17 12.85
N MET A 116 3.70 -4.02 11.87
CA MET A 116 3.81 -4.73 10.59
C MET A 116 3.40 -3.83 9.42
N VAL A 117 3.91 -4.18 8.24
CA VAL A 117 3.45 -3.59 6.97
C VAL A 117 2.60 -4.60 6.23
N ALA A 118 1.45 -4.14 5.70
CA ALA A 118 0.60 -4.90 4.79
C ALA A 118 0.32 -4.06 3.53
N SER A 119 0.95 -4.42 2.41
CA SER A 119 0.94 -3.63 1.17
C SER A 119 0.46 -4.43 -0.03
N GLY A 120 -0.08 -3.74 -1.05
CA GLY A 120 -0.32 -4.30 -2.37
C GLY A 120 0.95 -4.42 -3.24
N GLY A 121 2.09 -3.86 -2.80
CA GLY A 121 3.39 -3.96 -3.46
C GLY A 121 3.97 -5.37 -3.42
N ASP A 122 4.99 -5.63 -4.26
CA ASP A 122 5.71 -6.90 -4.23
C ASP A 122 6.53 -7.05 -2.95
N GLU A 123 6.37 -8.16 -2.23
CA GLU A 123 6.97 -8.36 -0.91
C GLU A 123 8.51 -8.34 -0.94
N LYS A 124 9.11 -8.92 -1.98
CA LYS A 124 10.58 -8.94 -2.10
C LYS A 124 11.13 -7.53 -2.36
N GLU A 125 10.43 -6.78 -3.22
CA GLU A 125 10.76 -5.38 -3.52
C GLU A 125 10.61 -4.51 -2.28
N LEU A 126 9.51 -4.65 -1.53
CA LEU A 126 9.28 -3.93 -0.28
C LEU A 126 10.39 -4.20 0.75
N ASN A 127 10.70 -5.48 0.98
CA ASN A 127 11.74 -5.85 1.93
C ASN A 127 13.12 -5.31 1.54
N HIS A 128 13.45 -5.31 0.24
CA HIS A 128 14.68 -4.71 -0.26
C HIS A 128 14.71 -3.20 -0.02
N LEU A 129 13.64 -2.49 -0.42
CA LEU A 129 13.51 -1.04 -0.27
C LEU A 129 13.59 -0.59 1.20
N PHE A 130 12.87 -1.29 2.08
CA PHE A 130 12.89 -0.98 3.52
C PHE A 130 14.26 -1.20 4.15
N LYS A 131 15.01 -2.19 3.67
CA LYS A 131 16.40 -2.42 4.10
C LYS A 131 17.31 -1.29 3.63
N GLU A 132 17.24 -0.89 2.36
CA GLU A 132 18.01 0.23 1.78
C GLU A 132 17.72 1.55 2.50
N LYS A 133 16.45 1.81 2.80
CA LYS A 133 15.99 3.00 3.55
C LYS A 133 16.18 2.88 5.07
N LYS A 134 16.71 1.76 5.56
CA LYS A 134 16.92 1.47 6.99
C LYS A 134 15.64 1.58 7.83
N LEU A 135 14.50 1.14 7.27
CA LEU A 135 13.19 1.17 7.91
C LEU A 135 12.77 -0.18 8.51
N ASN A 136 13.38 -1.28 8.07
CA ASN A 136 12.99 -2.64 8.43
C ASN A 136 13.00 -2.90 9.95
N HIS A 137 13.85 -2.21 10.71
CA HIS A 137 13.97 -2.37 12.16
C HIS A 137 12.75 -1.85 12.95
N PHE A 138 11.86 -1.06 12.32
CA PHE A 138 10.63 -0.61 12.96
C PHE A 138 9.55 -1.70 13.00
N PHE A 139 9.59 -2.67 12.09
CA PHE A 139 8.50 -3.61 11.81
C PHE A 139 8.85 -5.02 12.31
N ASP A 140 8.72 -5.22 13.62
CA ASP A 140 9.09 -6.46 14.30
C ASP A 140 8.23 -7.67 13.90
N GLU A 141 6.97 -7.47 13.44
CA GLU A 141 6.13 -8.53 12.86
C GLU A 141 6.35 -8.77 11.37
N GLY A 142 7.14 -7.92 10.71
CA GLY A 142 7.55 -8.07 9.32
C GLY A 142 6.87 -7.14 8.32
N ILE A 143 7.30 -7.28 7.08
CA ILE A 143 6.88 -6.48 5.93
C ILE A 143 6.31 -7.45 4.89
N PHE A 144 5.01 -7.33 4.61
CA PHE A 144 4.25 -8.27 3.79
C PHE A 144 3.64 -7.57 2.59
N GLY A 145 3.55 -8.33 1.48
CA GLY A 145 3.04 -7.82 0.24
C GLY A 145 2.61 -8.91 -0.74
N SER A 146 2.39 -8.51 -1.98
CA SER A 146 2.04 -9.41 -3.08
C SER A 146 3.11 -10.50 -3.26
N PRO A 147 2.73 -11.77 -3.57
CA PRO A 147 1.43 -12.17 -4.14
C PRO A 147 0.26 -12.26 -3.15
N ALA A 148 0.51 -12.27 -1.84
CA ALA A 148 -0.58 -12.26 -0.88
C ALA A 148 -1.33 -10.91 -0.90
N SER A 149 -2.64 -10.95 -0.80
CA SER A 149 -3.47 -9.76 -0.62
C SER A 149 -3.40 -9.27 0.84
N LYS A 150 -3.75 -8.01 1.09
CA LYS A 150 -3.87 -7.49 2.47
C LYS A 150 -4.82 -8.36 3.32
N HIS A 151 -5.90 -8.86 2.72
CA HIS A 151 -6.83 -9.76 3.40
C HIS A 151 -6.15 -11.07 3.86
N GLU A 152 -5.43 -11.74 2.95
CA GLU A 152 -4.72 -12.99 3.29
C GLU A 152 -3.62 -12.77 4.33
N ILE A 153 -2.90 -11.64 4.24
CA ILE A 153 -1.87 -11.26 5.22
C ILE A 153 -2.49 -11.11 6.61
N ILE A 154 -3.57 -10.32 6.74
CA ILE A 154 -4.21 -10.06 8.03
C ILE A 154 -4.85 -11.32 8.57
N GLU A 155 -5.57 -12.10 7.76
CA GLU A 155 -6.17 -13.36 8.18
C GLU A 155 -5.14 -14.36 8.73
N LEU A 156 -3.97 -14.45 8.07
CA LEU A 156 -2.89 -15.31 8.52
C LEU A 156 -2.30 -14.84 9.87
N LYS A 157 -2.15 -13.52 10.03
CA LYS A 157 -1.55 -12.93 11.25
C LYS A 157 -2.48 -13.02 12.45
N GLN A 158 -3.77 -12.79 12.26
CA GLN A 158 -4.78 -12.94 13.32
C GLN A 158 -4.79 -14.35 13.94
N LYS A 159 -4.41 -15.37 13.17
CA LYS A 159 -4.36 -16.76 13.65
C LYS A 159 -3.10 -17.08 14.47
N LYS A 160 -2.03 -16.29 14.36
CA LYS A 160 -0.70 -16.63 14.88
C LYS A 160 -0.29 -15.90 16.14
N ILE A 161 -0.83 -14.69 16.39
CA ILE A 161 -0.42 -13.82 17.49
C ILE A 161 -1.63 -13.23 18.20
N ASN A 162 -1.41 -12.71 19.40
CA ASN A 162 -2.38 -11.85 20.05
C ASN A 162 -2.43 -10.53 19.28
N PHE A 163 -3.34 -10.44 18.35
CA PHE A 163 -3.39 -9.41 17.32
C PHE A 163 -4.20 -8.19 17.76
N SER A 164 -5.24 -8.42 18.53
CA SER A 164 -6.21 -7.41 18.93
C SER A 164 -6.00 -6.93 20.37
N PRO A 165 -6.26 -5.65 20.63
CA PRO A 165 -6.77 -4.65 19.71
C PRO A 165 -5.72 -4.20 18.67
N ALA A 166 -6.13 -4.02 17.42
CA ALA A 166 -5.24 -3.65 16.33
C ALA A 166 -5.68 -2.36 15.64
N LEU A 167 -4.71 -1.52 15.28
CA LEU A 167 -4.89 -0.30 14.52
C LEU A 167 -4.32 -0.46 13.12
N PHE A 168 -5.08 -0.07 12.09
CA PHE A 168 -4.59 -0.01 10.72
C PHE A 168 -4.51 1.43 10.23
N LEU A 169 -3.35 1.83 9.71
CA LEU A 169 -3.08 3.13 9.08
C LEU A 169 -3.01 2.92 7.57
N GLY A 170 -3.94 3.52 6.82
CA GLY A 170 -4.05 3.35 5.37
C GLY A 170 -4.54 4.61 4.68
N ASP A 171 -4.40 4.68 3.35
CA ASP A 171 -4.73 5.85 2.53
C ASP A 171 -5.67 5.51 1.36
N SER A 172 -6.14 4.27 1.26
CA SER A 172 -6.94 3.79 0.12
C SER A 172 -8.29 3.23 0.54
N LEU A 173 -9.22 3.16 -0.42
CA LEU A 173 -10.51 2.50 -0.22
C LEU A 173 -10.36 1.03 0.18
N TYR A 174 -9.34 0.35 -0.38
CA TYR A 174 -9.06 -1.04 -0.04
C TYR A 174 -8.60 -1.22 1.41
N ASP A 175 -7.93 -0.22 1.99
CA ASP A 175 -7.55 -0.23 3.42
C ASP A 175 -8.77 -0.08 4.31
N ILE A 176 -9.66 0.85 3.98
CA ILE A 176 -10.95 1.02 4.67
C ILE A 176 -11.72 -0.30 4.67
N GLN A 177 -11.93 -0.90 3.49
CA GLN A 177 -12.64 -2.17 3.34
C GLN A 177 -11.95 -3.31 4.11
N THR A 178 -10.63 -3.31 4.14
CA THR A 178 -9.85 -4.31 4.88
C THR A 178 -10.03 -4.15 6.38
N ALA A 179 -9.95 -2.92 6.88
CA ALA A 179 -10.18 -2.64 8.30
C ALA A 179 -11.58 -3.02 8.75
N GLN A 180 -12.60 -2.65 7.98
CA GLN A 180 -14.00 -3.03 8.24
C GLN A 180 -14.18 -4.55 8.27
N LYS A 181 -13.67 -5.25 7.26
CA LYS A 181 -13.79 -6.71 7.14
C LYS A 181 -13.21 -7.47 8.35
N TYR A 182 -12.10 -6.99 8.88
CA TYR A 182 -11.37 -7.66 9.97
C TYR A 182 -11.58 -7.02 11.33
N ASN A 183 -12.54 -6.08 11.45
CA ASN A 183 -12.87 -5.36 12.67
C ASN A 183 -11.63 -4.73 13.33
N LEU A 184 -10.86 -4.00 12.54
CA LEU A 184 -9.69 -3.26 13.00
C LEU A 184 -10.07 -1.80 13.23
N ASP A 185 -9.52 -1.18 14.28
CA ASP A 185 -9.55 0.28 14.37
C ASP A 185 -8.79 0.86 13.17
N PHE A 186 -9.31 1.93 12.56
CA PHE A 186 -8.74 2.48 11.35
C PHE A 186 -8.51 3.99 11.46
N ILE A 187 -7.40 4.46 10.91
CA ILE A 187 -7.10 5.88 10.70
C ILE A 187 -6.72 6.07 9.25
N PHE A 188 -7.42 6.97 8.56
CA PHE A 188 -7.09 7.36 7.21
C PHE A 188 -5.96 8.39 7.19
N VAL A 189 -4.91 8.14 6.41
CA VAL A 189 -3.75 9.03 6.24
C VAL A 189 -3.90 9.76 4.92
N SER A 190 -4.27 11.04 4.96
CA SER A 190 -4.73 11.77 3.77
C SER A 190 -3.63 12.48 2.97
N GLY A 191 -2.47 12.73 3.58
CA GLY A 191 -1.49 13.67 3.02
C GLY A 191 -0.83 13.26 1.71
N TRP A 192 -0.86 11.96 1.36
CA TRP A 192 -0.27 11.42 0.14
C TRP A 192 -1.22 10.48 -0.62
N THR A 193 -2.49 10.44 -0.20
CA THR A 193 -3.48 9.60 -0.88
C THR A 193 -3.75 10.07 -2.32
N ASP A 194 -4.01 9.12 -3.21
CA ASP A 194 -4.53 9.35 -4.55
C ASP A 194 -6.04 9.08 -4.65
N LEU A 195 -6.70 8.77 -3.52
CA LEU A 195 -8.13 8.49 -3.46
C LEU A 195 -8.94 9.77 -3.59
N SER A 196 -9.60 9.96 -4.73
CA SER A 196 -10.52 11.08 -4.93
C SER A 196 -11.78 10.94 -4.07
N GLY A 197 -12.21 12.04 -3.44
CA GLY A 197 -13.42 12.08 -2.61
C GLY A 197 -13.27 11.40 -1.25
N TRP A 198 -12.04 11.17 -0.80
CA TRP A 198 -11.76 10.55 0.50
C TRP A 198 -12.41 11.29 1.67
N GLU A 199 -12.54 12.63 1.57
CA GLU A 199 -13.16 13.46 2.62
C GLU A 199 -14.61 13.02 2.87
N GLN A 200 -15.37 12.83 1.79
CA GLN A 200 -16.77 12.41 1.90
C GLN A 200 -16.87 10.96 2.40
N ILE A 201 -16.04 10.06 1.89
CA ILE A 201 -16.00 8.66 2.31
C ILE A 201 -15.69 8.57 3.82
N CYS A 202 -14.68 9.31 4.29
CA CYS A 202 -14.31 9.29 5.69
C CYS A 202 -15.39 9.93 6.59
N ALA A 203 -16.09 10.97 6.09
CA ALA A 203 -17.18 11.61 6.83
C ALA A 203 -18.40 10.67 6.94
N ASP A 204 -18.79 9.99 5.86
CA ASP A 204 -19.94 9.09 5.82
C ASP A 204 -19.75 7.86 6.72
N ASP A 205 -18.52 7.33 6.80
CA ASP A 205 -18.17 6.16 7.61
C ASP A 205 -17.61 6.55 9.01
N GLU A 206 -17.65 7.83 9.39
CA GLU A 206 -17.11 8.37 10.66
C GLU A 206 -15.64 7.98 10.91
N ILE A 207 -14.85 7.86 9.82
CA ILE A 207 -13.45 7.46 9.86
C ILE A 207 -12.58 8.63 10.34
N ARG A 208 -11.77 8.37 11.34
CA ARG A 208 -10.77 9.33 11.79
C ARG A 208 -9.69 9.55 10.75
N THR A 209 -9.34 10.81 10.50
CA THR A 209 -8.32 11.20 9.54
C THR A 209 -7.15 11.91 10.20
N ILE A 210 -5.97 11.74 9.63
CA ILE A 210 -4.75 12.52 9.91
C ILE A 210 -4.10 12.88 8.58
N GLU A 211 -3.35 13.96 8.53
CA GLU A 211 -2.59 14.28 7.33
C GLU A 211 -1.35 13.38 7.20
N ARG A 212 -0.60 13.22 8.30
CA ARG A 212 0.67 12.50 8.33
C ARG A 212 0.81 11.66 9.60
N ILE A 213 1.69 10.66 9.56
CA ILE A 213 2.04 9.85 10.74
C ILE A 213 2.50 10.73 11.92
N ASN A 214 3.17 11.84 11.64
CA ASN A 214 3.63 12.78 12.67
C ASN A 214 2.49 13.41 13.51
N ASP A 215 1.26 13.41 13.00
CA ASP A 215 0.10 13.93 13.71
C ASP A 215 -0.40 13.00 14.84
N LEU A 216 0.18 11.81 14.91
CA LEU A 216 -0.09 10.83 15.98
C LEU A 216 0.79 11.04 17.22
N ILE A 217 1.74 11.99 17.18
CA ILE A 217 2.80 12.11 18.21
C ILE A 217 2.55 13.28 19.16
#